data_91318f00736b033293a448270f00d1f9
#
_entry.id   91318f00736b033293a448270f00d1f9
#
_cell.length_a   1.000
_cell.length_b   1.000
_cell.length_c   1.000
_cell.angle_alpha   90.00
_cell.angle_beta   90.00
_cell.angle_gamma   90.00
#
_symmetry.space_group_name_H-M   'P 1'
#
loop_
_entity.id
_entity.type
_entity.pdbx_description
1 polymer ?
#
loop_
_entity_poly.entity_id
_entity_poly.type
_entity_poly.pdbx_seq_one_letter_code
_entity_poly.pdbx_strand_id
1 'polypeptide(L)'
;QMCIRDRGKQLTCVFVDQGLMRKDEGDFVEKTFTSLFDMNFVRVNCQERFLQALKGVTDPEQKRKIIGTEFFNVFWDEIRHQDELGYFAQGTIYPDCIESGKGDADTIKTHHNKVKMPEDVQFLGLVEPLCDLFKDEVRKVGTMLGIPKELVWRQPFPGPGLGVRILGEITADKIRVLQEADWVLRDEMAKNGYEKEMAQFFCVLPCVKTVGVMGDHRTYDHLVAIRAVTTDDFMTADWARIPYDILATVSNRITNEVEHVNRVVYDITSKPPGTVEWE
;
A
#
# COMPACT_ATOMS: atom_id res chain seq x y z
N GLN A 1 8.62 -8.91 -11.70
CA GLN A 1 8.30 -10.34 -11.59
C GLN A 1 8.80 -11.15 -12.80
N MET A 2 8.61 -10.68 -14.05
CA MET A 2 9.24 -11.30 -15.23
C MET A 2 10.77 -11.37 -15.12
N CYS A 3 11.41 -10.27 -14.75
CA CYS A 3 12.86 -10.24 -14.56
C CYS A 3 13.34 -11.19 -13.46
N ILE A 4 12.60 -11.31 -12.38
CA ILE A 4 12.95 -12.18 -11.23
C ILE A 4 13.03 -13.65 -11.65
N ARG A 5 12.05 -14.14 -12.41
CA ARG A 5 12.01 -15.55 -12.80
C ARG A 5 13.17 -15.98 -13.70
N ASP A 6 13.53 -15.13 -14.65
CA ASP A 6 14.42 -15.53 -15.75
C ASP A 6 15.89 -15.08 -15.56
N ARG A 7 16.16 -14.20 -14.60
CA ARG A 7 17.48 -13.62 -14.37
C ARG A 7 18.12 -14.00 -13.03
N GLY A 8 17.37 -14.56 -12.10
CA GLY A 8 17.89 -15.06 -10.82
C GLY A 8 18.81 -14.06 -10.13
N LYS A 9 20.03 -14.48 -9.83
CA LYS A 9 21.05 -13.67 -9.14
C LYS A 9 21.54 -12.42 -9.88
N GLN A 10 21.21 -12.27 -11.17
CA GLN A 10 21.52 -11.03 -11.90
C GLN A 10 20.59 -9.86 -11.53
N LEU A 11 19.48 -10.14 -10.82
CA LEU A 11 18.55 -9.13 -10.36
C LEU A 11 18.72 -8.89 -8.87
N THR A 12 18.98 -7.63 -8.49
CA THR A 12 18.91 -7.18 -7.11
C THR A 12 17.58 -6.47 -6.89
N CYS A 13 16.77 -6.98 -5.97
CA CYS A 13 15.52 -6.37 -5.57
C CYS A 13 15.69 -5.65 -4.23
N VAL A 14 15.54 -4.34 -4.24
CA VAL A 14 15.56 -3.52 -3.02
C VAL A 14 14.14 -3.32 -2.54
N PHE A 15 13.83 -3.82 -1.36
CA PHE A 15 12.55 -3.63 -0.69
C PHE A 15 12.71 -2.59 0.43
N VAL A 16 12.09 -1.44 0.25
CA VAL A 16 12.11 -0.35 1.22
C VAL A 16 10.96 -0.56 2.21
N ASP A 17 11.31 -1.00 3.43
CA ASP A 17 10.36 -1.13 4.52
C ASP A 17 10.23 0.19 5.27
N GLN A 18 9.27 0.97 4.84
CA GLN A 18 9.01 2.32 5.35
C GLN A 18 8.17 2.36 6.64
N GLY A 19 7.75 1.19 7.16
CA GLY A 19 6.90 1.10 8.36
C GLY A 19 5.42 1.46 8.14
N LEU A 20 5.03 1.89 6.94
CA LEU A 20 3.65 2.21 6.57
C LEU A 20 2.98 1.04 5.82
N MET A 21 3.54 -0.15 5.95
CA MET A 21 2.98 -1.38 5.37
C MET A 21 1.91 -1.97 6.29
N ARG A 22 1.14 -2.93 5.77
CA ARG A 22 0.24 -3.73 6.60
C ARG A 22 1.02 -4.51 7.66
N LYS A 23 0.32 -4.98 8.69
CA LYS A 23 0.93 -5.85 9.70
C LYS A 23 1.63 -7.03 9.04
N ASP A 24 2.87 -7.29 9.44
CA ASP A 24 3.74 -8.39 9.00
C ASP A 24 3.98 -8.47 7.47
N GLU A 25 3.59 -7.43 6.70
CA GLU A 25 3.72 -7.47 5.24
C GLU A 25 5.18 -7.47 4.78
N GLY A 26 6.08 -6.78 5.49
CA GLY A 26 7.51 -6.81 5.19
C GLY A 26 8.09 -8.22 5.29
N ASP A 27 7.78 -8.94 6.35
CA ASP A 27 8.23 -10.32 6.58
C ASP A 27 7.60 -11.28 5.57
N PHE A 28 6.32 -11.07 5.26
CA PHE A 28 5.63 -11.86 4.23
C PHE A 28 6.27 -11.66 2.85
N VAL A 29 6.58 -10.44 2.45
CA VAL A 29 7.23 -10.14 1.17
C VAL A 29 8.60 -10.77 1.12
N GLU A 30 9.46 -10.55 2.12
CA GLU A 30 10.80 -11.12 2.16
C GLU A 30 10.77 -12.63 2.07
N LYS A 31 9.99 -13.30 2.93
CA LYS A 31 9.84 -14.76 2.93
C LYS A 31 9.34 -15.29 1.59
N THR A 32 8.34 -14.64 1.00
CA THR A 32 7.73 -15.08 -0.25
C THR A 32 8.71 -14.98 -1.40
N PHE A 33 9.38 -13.84 -1.55
CA PHE A 33 10.29 -13.62 -2.66
C PHE A 33 11.56 -14.46 -2.56
N THR A 34 12.14 -14.58 -1.37
CA THR A 34 13.35 -15.41 -1.15
C THR A 34 13.08 -16.91 -1.26
N SER A 35 11.84 -17.37 -0.98
CA SER A 35 11.48 -18.79 -1.11
C SER A 35 11.11 -19.22 -2.54
N LEU A 36 10.55 -18.30 -3.33
CA LEU A 36 10.06 -18.59 -4.68
C LEU A 36 11.08 -18.30 -5.78
N PHE A 37 12.05 -17.43 -5.52
CA PHE A 37 12.97 -16.95 -6.54
C PHE A 37 14.40 -16.91 -6.03
N ASP A 38 15.34 -17.41 -6.84
CA ASP A 38 16.78 -17.30 -6.57
C ASP A 38 17.29 -15.93 -7.03
N MET A 39 17.10 -14.90 -6.20
CA MET A 39 17.50 -13.52 -6.50
C MET A 39 18.22 -12.87 -5.33
N ASN A 40 18.90 -11.76 -5.59
CA ASN A 40 19.43 -10.90 -4.55
C ASN A 40 18.29 -10.05 -3.99
N PHE A 41 17.88 -10.32 -2.76
CA PHE A 41 16.84 -9.56 -2.07
C PHE A 41 17.45 -8.75 -0.93
N VAL A 42 17.29 -7.44 -0.98
CA VAL A 42 17.78 -6.50 0.04
C VAL A 42 16.58 -5.84 0.69
N ARG A 43 16.36 -6.06 1.99
CA ARG A 43 15.36 -5.35 2.79
C ARG A 43 16.02 -4.21 3.54
N VAL A 44 15.60 -2.99 3.23
CA VAL A 44 16.06 -1.79 3.94
C VAL A 44 14.99 -1.37 4.94
N ASN A 45 15.23 -1.62 6.23
CA ASN A 45 14.33 -1.16 7.29
C ASN A 45 14.63 0.31 7.62
N CYS A 46 13.71 1.19 7.28
CA CYS A 46 13.84 2.64 7.42
C CYS A 46 12.63 3.32 8.07
N GLN A 47 11.84 2.56 8.85
CA GLN A 47 10.60 3.04 9.50
C GLN A 47 10.81 4.32 10.30
N GLU A 48 11.89 4.41 11.09
CA GLU A 48 12.18 5.57 11.91
C GLU A 48 12.47 6.82 11.06
N ARG A 49 13.17 6.66 9.93
CA ARG A 49 13.46 7.74 8.98
C ARG A 49 12.18 8.34 8.42
N PHE A 50 11.22 7.48 8.02
CA PHE A 50 9.91 7.95 7.52
C PHE A 50 9.07 8.61 8.61
N LEU A 51 9.02 8.04 9.80
CA LEU A 51 8.33 8.64 10.93
C LEU A 51 8.88 10.03 11.28
N GLN A 52 10.20 10.18 11.26
CA GLN A 52 10.85 11.46 11.52
C GLN A 52 10.53 12.50 10.44
N ALA A 53 10.56 12.10 9.16
CA ALA A 53 10.22 12.99 8.05
C ALA A 53 8.74 13.41 8.04
N LEU A 54 7.85 12.57 8.55
CA LEU A 54 6.39 12.81 8.61
C LEU A 54 5.93 13.50 9.90
N LYS A 55 6.85 13.77 10.83
CA LYS A 55 6.50 14.39 12.12
C LYS A 55 5.84 15.76 11.93
N GLY A 56 4.64 15.92 12.49
CA GLY A 56 3.86 17.16 12.41
C GLY A 56 3.17 17.39 11.06
N VAL A 57 3.33 16.49 10.09
CA VAL A 57 2.71 16.62 8.76
C VAL A 57 1.29 16.07 8.80
N THR A 58 0.32 16.92 8.44
CA THR A 58 -1.11 16.59 8.43
C THR A 58 -1.76 16.71 7.06
N ASP A 59 -1.16 17.44 6.15
CA ASP A 59 -1.66 17.64 4.79
C ASP A 59 -1.41 16.40 3.92
N PRO A 60 -2.44 15.85 3.25
CA PRO A 60 -2.34 14.61 2.47
C PRO A 60 -1.32 14.68 1.32
N GLU A 61 -1.27 15.81 0.61
CA GLU A 61 -0.36 15.96 -0.51
C GLU A 61 1.11 16.09 -0.05
N GLN A 62 1.33 16.76 1.08
CA GLN A 62 2.65 16.80 1.69
C GLN A 62 3.10 15.42 2.17
N LYS A 63 2.21 14.62 2.80
CA LYS A 63 2.51 13.24 3.17
C LYS A 63 2.96 12.43 1.96
N ARG A 64 2.19 12.43 0.87
CA ARG A 64 2.51 11.70 -0.36
C ARG A 64 3.86 12.13 -0.93
N LYS A 65 4.12 13.43 -0.99
CA LYS A 65 5.38 13.98 -1.49
C LYS A 65 6.58 13.57 -0.64
N ILE A 66 6.45 13.65 0.69
CA ILE A 66 7.51 13.25 1.62
C ILE A 66 7.78 11.76 1.50
N ILE A 67 6.74 10.93 1.56
CA ILE A 67 6.86 9.48 1.46
C ILE A 67 7.52 9.08 0.12
N GLY A 68 7.07 9.66 -0.99
CA GLY A 68 7.66 9.40 -2.31
C GLY A 68 9.11 9.84 -2.40
N THR A 69 9.46 11.02 -1.88
CA THR A 69 10.83 11.54 -1.87
C THR A 69 11.74 10.67 -1.01
N GLU A 70 11.33 10.35 0.22
CA GLU A 70 12.13 9.52 1.12
C GLU A 70 12.31 8.09 0.61
N PHE A 71 11.28 7.53 -0.06
CA PHE A 71 11.40 6.22 -0.70
C PHE A 71 12.55 6.20 -1.71
N PHE A 72 12.65 7.19 -2.57
CA PHE A 72 13.73 7.28 -3.53
C PHE A 72 15.09 7.59 -2.87
N ASN A 73 15.12 8.45 -1.86
CA ASN A 73 16.34 8.73 -1.12
C ASN A 73 16.93 7.45 -0.51
N VAL A 74 16.11 6.64 0.16
CA VAL A 74 16.53 5.35 0.73
C VAL A 74 17.00 4.40 -0.36
N PHE A 75 16.27 4.32 -1.48
CA PHE A 75 16.65 3.47 -2.60
C PHE A 75 18.00 3.89 -3.20
N TRP A 76 18.25 5.20 -3.39
CA TRP A 76 19.50 5.71 -3.90
C TRP A 76 20.65 5.52 -2.91
N ASP A 77 20.41 5.69 -1.61
CA ASP A 77 21.41 5.43 -0.57
C ASP A 77 21.86 3.97 -0.61
N GLU A 78 20.92 3.01 -0.79
CA GLU A 78 21.24 1.59 -0.88
C GLU A 78 22.02 1.24 -2.16
N ILE A 79 21.62 1.82 -3.29
CA ILE A 79 22.27 1.56 -4.58
C ILE A 79 23.72 2.06 -4.62
N ARG A 80 24.04 3.17 -3.95
CA ARG A 80 25.41 3.69 -3.87
C ARG A 80 26.39 2.72 -3.23
N HIS A 81 25.91 1.74 -2.49
CA HIS A 81 26.73 0.69 -1.89
C HIS A 81 27.00 -0.50 -2.82
N GLN A 82 26.44 -0.50 -4.03
CA GLN A 82 26.66 -1.56 -5.02
C GLN A 82 27.89 -1.21 -5.89
N ASP A 83 28.81 -2.16 -6.03
CA ASP A 83 30.07 -1.94 -6.78
C ASP A 83 29.85 -1.74 -8.28
N GLU A 84 28.81 -2.37 -8.87
CA GLU A 84 28.49 -2.26 -10.30
C GLU A 84 26.99 -2.06 -10.49
N LEU A 85 26.61 -0.95 -11.13
CA LEU A 85 25.24 -0.69 -11.54
C LEU A 85 25.01 -1.11 -12.99
N GLY A 86 24.08 -2.05 -13.18
CA GLY A 86 23.63 -2.47 -14.50
C GLY A 86 22.48 -1.62 -15.01
N TYR A 87 21.34 -2.26 -15.28
CA TYR A 87 20.12 -1.59 -15.73
C TYR A 87 19.17 -1.36 -14.56
N PHE A 88 18.50 -0.21 -14.56
CA PHE A 88 17.40 0.06 -13.63
C PHE A 88 16.10 -0.53 -14.19
N ALA A 89 15.44 -1.44 -13.45
CA ALA A 89 14.18 -2.03 -13.88
C ALA A 89 13.00 -1.37 -13.14
N GLN A 90 12.01 -0.92 -13.88
CA GLN A 90 10.79 -0.30 -13.37
C GLN A 90 9.54 -1.06 -13.80
N GLY A 91 8.54 -1.16 -12.92
CA GLY A 91 7.27 -1.81 -13.20
C GLY A 91 6.21 -0.88 -13.78
N THR A 92 6.61 0.11 -14.55
CA THR A 92 5.72 1.04 -15.27
C THR A 92 4.75 0.27 -16.16
N ILE A 93 3.46 0.60 -16.12
CA ILE A 93 2.43 0.03 -16.98
C ILE A 93 1.86 1.09 -17.92
N TYR A 94 1.10 0.69 -18.95
CA TYR A 94 0.61 1.59 -19.98
C TYR A 94 -0.16 2.82 -19.47
N PRO A 95 -1.07 2.73 -18.47
CA PRO A 95 -1.71 3.91 -17.88
C PRO A 95 -0.72 4.91 -17.27
N ASP A 96 0.35 4.43 -16.63
CA ASP A 96 1.39 5.30 -16.05
C ASP A 96 2.10 6.10 -17.16
N CYS A 97 2.32 5.48 -18.32
CA CYS A 97 2.94 6.13 -19.48
C CYS A 97 2.05 7.25 -20.07
N ILE A 98 0.74 7.04 -20.11
CA ILE A 98 -0.23 8.06 -20.60
C ILE A 98 -0.32 9.21 -19.60
N GLU A 99 -0.47 8.89 -18.31
CA GLU A 99 -0.60 9.90 -17.24
C GLU A 99 0.67 10.74 -17.07
N SER A 100 1.84 10.19 -17.41
CA SER A 100 3.14 10.90 -17.35
C SER A 100 3.41 11.84 -18.52
N GLY A 101 2.47 11.93 -19.49
CA GLY A 101 2.55 12.90 -20.59
C GLY A 101 3.71 12.67 -21.54
N LYS A 102 3.75 11.55 -22.25
CA LYS A 102 4.46 11.42 -23.54
C LYS A 102 3.69 12.13 -24.68
N GLY A 103 3.13 13.30 -24.40
CA GLY A 103 2.42 14.13 -25.37
C GLY A 103 2.29 15.54 -24.82
N ASP A 104 2.19 16.55 -25.70
CA ASP A 104 2.12 17.99 -25.42
C ASP A 104 0.96 18.48 -24.54
N ALA A 105 0.34 17.62 -23.74
CA ALA A 105 -0.67 17.98 -22.77
C ALA A 105 -0.02 18.21 -21.40
N ASP A 106 -0.07 19.45 -20.94
CA ASP A 106 0.40 19.88 -19.62
C ASP A 106 -0.10 18.95 -18.50
N THR A 107 0.86 18.36 -17.86
CA THR A 107 0.97 17.86 -16.48
C THR A 107 -0.30 17.89 -15.61
N ILE A 108 -1.11 16.85 -15.65
CA ILE A 108 -2.19 16.71 -14.67
C ILE A 108 -1.82 15.85 -13.47
N LYS A 109 -0.77 15.02 -13.51
CA LYS A 109 -0.30 14.25 -12.34
C LYS A 109 1.20 14.09 -12.29
N THR A 110 1.81 14.75 -11.33
CA THR A 110 3.26 14.78 -11.04
C THR A 110 3.76 13.61 -10.19
N HIS A 111 2.98 12.55 -9.93
CA HIS A 111 3.18 11.77 -8.72
C HIS A 111 3.72 10.35 -8.84
N HIS A 112 3.85 9.75 -10.05
CA HIS A 112 4.19 8.33 -10.07
C HIS A 112 5.49 7.92 -10.78
N ASN A 113 6.10 8.69 -11.69
CA ASN A 113 7.25 8.14 -12.45
C ASN A 113 8.32 9.14 -12.91
N LYS A 114 8.41 10.35 -12.41
CA LYS A 114 9.61 11.20 -12.64
C LYS A 114 10.61 11.03 -11.51
N VAL A 115 11.30 9.90 -11.53
CA VAL A 115 12.48 9.68 -10.68
C VAL A 115 13.58 10.62 -11.16
N LYS A 116 13.90 11.65 -10.37
CA LYS A 116 15.15 12.38 -10.58
C LYS A 116 16.28 11.46 -10.11
N MET A 117 16.98 10.86 -11.06
CA MET A 117 18.21 10.16 -10.75
C MET A 117 19.25 11.15 -10.21
N PRO A 118 19.93 10.84 -9.11
CA PRO A 118 21.06 11.62 -8.65
C PRO A 118 22.16 11.67 -9.72
N GLU A 119 22.90 12.77 -9.79
CA GLU A 119 23.98 12.94 -10.81
C GLU A 119 25.13 11.95 -10.61
N ASP A 120 25.28 11.44 -9.39
CA ASP A 120 26.31 10.48 -8.99
C ASP A 120 25.93 9.01 -9.23
N VAL A 121 24.68 8.73 -9.65
CA VAL A 121 24.19 7.37 -9.94
C VAL A 121 24.01 7.22 -11.45
N GLN A 122 24.80 6.32 -12.06
CA GLN A 122 24.74 6.06 -13.50
C GLN A 122 24.37 4.60 -13.74
N PHE A 123 23.20 4.36 -14.34
CA PHE A 123 22.81 3.07 -14.88
C PHE A 123 23.16 2.97 -16.36
N LEU A 124 23.35 1.75 -16.85
CA LEU A 124 23.52 1.47 -18.28
C LEU A 124 22.26 1.79 -19.09
N GLY A 125 21.10 1.78 -18.45
CA GLY A 125 19.83 2.14 -19.04
C GLY A 125 18.63 1.79 -18.17
N LEU A 126 17.44 2.19 -18.61
CA LEU A 126 16.16 1.90 -18.00
C LEU A 126 15.47 0.75 -18.73
N VAL A 127 14.88 -0.20 -17.98
CA VAL A 127 14.12 -1.34 -18.50
C VAL A 127 12.71 -1.30 -17.93
N GLU A 128 11.72 -1.12 -18.79
CA GLU A 128 10.29 -1.05 -18.43
C GLU A 128 9.50 -2.11 -19.18
N PRO A 129 9.58 -3.38 -18.80
CA PRO A 129 9.06 -4.50 -19.59
C PRO A 129 7.53 -4.58 -19.64
N LEU A 130 6.81 -3.75 -18.88
CA LEU A 130 5.35 -3.76 -18.77
C LEU A 130 4.72 -2.48 -19.33
N CYS A 131 5.48 -1.55 -19.89
CA CYS A 131 5.01 -0.22 -20.26
C CYS A 131 3.91 -0.20 -21.36
N ASP A 132 3.75 -1.28 -22.11
CA ASP A 132 2.72 -1.44 -23.15
C ASP A 132 1.51 -2.26 -22.68
N LEU A 133 1.45 -2.66 -21.40
CA LEU A 133 0.41 -3.53 -20.87
C LEU A 133 -0.52 -2.78 -19.91
N PHE A 134 -1.82 -3.09 -19.99
CA PHE A 134 -2.78 -2.72 -18.96
C PHE A 134 -2.68 -3.63 -17.73
N LYS A 135 -3.22 -3.18 -16.60
CA LYS A 135 -3.12 -3.88 -15.31
C LYS A 135 -3.69 -5.30 -15.33
N ASP A 136 -4.79 -5.52 -16.07
CA ASP A 136 -5.40 -6.84 -16.25
C ASP A 136 -4.54 -7.76 -17.13
N GLU A 137 -3.86 -7.21 -18.13
CA GLU A 137 -2.91 -7.93 -18.98
C GLU A 137 -1.66 -8.32 -18.18
N VAL A 138 -1.14 -7.41 -17.35
CA VAL A 138 -0.03 -7.72 -16.43
C VAL A 138 -0.39 -8.88 -15.48
N ARG A 139 -1.63 -8.93 -14.98
CA ARG A 139 -2.12 -10.04 -14.16
C ARG A 139 -2.19 -11.35 -14.94
N LYS A 140 -2.66 -11.32 -16.20
CA LYS A 140 -2.68 -12.50 -17.08
C LYS A 140 -1.26 -13.01 -17.32
N VAL A 141 -0.33 -12.12 -17.68
CA VAL A 141 1.09 -12.46 -17.85
C VAL A 141 1.68 -13.05 -16.57
N GLY A 142 1.43 -12.44 -15.41
CA GLY A 142 1.88 -12.96 -14.12
C GLY A 142 1.38 -14.39 -13.86
N THR A 143 0.11 -14.66 -14.18
CA THR A 143 -0.48 -16.00 -14.05
C THR A 143 0.17 -17.00 -15.02
N MET A 144 0.40 -16.61 -16.28
CA MET A 144 1.08 -17.45 -17.29
C MET A 144 2.53 -17.77 -16.91
N LEU A 145 3.20 -16.86 -16.20
CA LEU A 145 4.54 -17.06 -15.67
C LEU A 145 4.58 -17.96 -14.42
N GLY A 146 3.43 -18.46 -13.94
CA GLY A 146 3.35 -19.33 -12.78
C GLY A 146 3.52 -18.62 -11.45
N ILE A 147 3.32 -17.30 -11.41
CA ILE A 147 3.35 -16.54 -10.14
C ILE A 147 2.10 -16.90 -9.32
N PRO A 148 2.24 -17.15 -8.00
CA PRO A 148 1.11 -17.51 -7.15
C PRO A 148 -0.05 -16.52 -7.26
N LYS A 149 -1.29 -17.02 -7.29
CA LYS A 149 -2.49 -16.19 -7.45
C LYS A 149 -2.62 -15.13 -6.36
N GLU A 150 -2.21 -15.44 -5.15
CA GLU A 150 -2.25 -14.55 -3.99
C GLU A 150 -1.39 -13.29 -4.19
N LEU A 151 -0.31 -13.40 -4.98
CA LEU A 151 0.53 -12.26 -5.36
C LEU A 151 -0.04 -11.51 -6.56
N VAL A 152 -0.47 -12.23 -7.60
CA VAL A 152 -0.97 -11.64 -8.86
C VAL A 152 -2.28 -10.88 -8.64
N TRP A 153 -3.19 -11.46 -7.84
CA TRP A 153 -4.56 -10.97 -7.64
C TRP A 153 -4.76 -10.25 -6.31
N ARG A 154 -3.67 -9.94 -5.60
CA ARG A 154 -3.79 -9.18 -4.36
C ARG A 154 -4.47 -7.85 -4.60
N GLN A 155 -5.25 -7.41 -3.60
CA GLN A 155 -5.91 -6.12 -3.66
C GLN A 155 -4.90 -4.97 -3.77
N PRO A 156 -5.27 -3.86 -4.45
CA PRO A 156 -4.45 -2.67 -4.50
C PRO A 156 -4.04 -2.20 -3.10
N PHE A 157 -2.81 -1.72 -3.00
CA PHE A 157 -2.30 -1.04 -1.83
C PHE A 157 -1.59 0.23 -2.29
N PRO A 158 -1.92 1.40 -1.73
CA PRO A 158 -1.38 2.66 -2.21
C PRO A 158 0.13 2.75 -1.98
N GLY A 159 0.85 3.48 -2.85
CA GLY A 159 2.28 3.69 -2.70
C GLY A 159 2.68 4.31 -1.36
N PRO A 160 1.95 5.32 -0.83
CA PRO A 160 2.19 5.86 0.51
C PRO A 160 1.81 4.90 1.66
N GLY A 161 1.30 3.71 1.37
CA GLY A 161 0.91 2.73 2.37
C GLY A 161 -0.22 3.21 3.27
N LEU A 162 -0.14 2.87 4.54
CA LEU A 162 -1.10 3.31 5.57
C LEU A 162 -1.05 4.82 5.84
N GLY A 163 -0.05 5.53 5.30
CA GLY A 163 0.08 6.98 5.47
C GLY A 163 -1.12 7.79 4.98
N VAL A 164 -1.83 7.30 3.94
CA VAL A 164 -3.06 7.93 3.42
C VAL A 164 -4.34 7.35 4.02
N ARG A 165 -4.20 6.48 5.01
CA ARG A 165 -5.32 5.90 5.78
C ARG A 165 -5.31 6.33 7.24
N ILE A 166 -4.34 7.18 7.63
CA ILE A 166 -4.29 7.85 8.93
C ILE A 166 -4.50 9.34 8.65
N LEU A 167 -5.69 9.87 8.95
CA LEU A 167 -5.98 11.27 8.74
C LEU A 167 -5.24 12.13 9.78
N GLY A 168 -4.60 13.20 9.31
CA GLY A 168 -3.76 14.04 10.17
C GLY A 168 -2.36 13.45 10.42
N GLU A 169 -1.71 13.81 11.52
CA GLU A 169 -0.34 13.40 11.83
C GLU A 169 -0.19 11.88 12.00
N ILE A 170 0.84 11.32 11.37
CA ILE A 170 1.21 9.91 11.46
C ILE A 170 2.15 9.72 12.65
N THR A 171 1.84 8.74 13.52
CA THR A 171 2.69 8.33 14.64
C THR A 171 2.80 6.81 14.70
N ALA A 172 3.84 6.29 15.35
CA ALA A 172 4.04 4.84 15.50
C ALA A 172 2.82 4.14 16.14
N ASP A 173 2.21 4.76 17.17
CA ASP A 173 1.02 4.21 17.84
C ASP A 173 -0.19 4.15 16.90
N LYS A 174 -0.42 5.20 16.10
CA LYS A 174 -1.52 5.22 15.14
C LYS A 174 -1.34 4.19 14.02
N ILE A 175 -0.09 4.01 13.56
CA ILE A 175 0.24 2.97 12.58
C ILE A 175 -0.10 1.60 13.17
N ARG A 176 0.35 1.31 14.40
CA ARG A 176 0.06 0.04 15.07
C ARG A 176 -1.44 -0.20 15.22
N VAL A 177 -2.20 0.78 15.71
CA VAL A 177 -3.67 0.69 15.83
C VAL A 177 -4.30 0.35 14.48
N LEU A 178 -3.90 1.05 13.41
CA LEU A 178 -4.47 0.80 12.09
C LEU A 178 -4.04 -0.55 11.52
N GLN A 179 -2.80 -0.97 11.72
CA GLN A 179 -2.30 -2.29 11.31
C GLN A 179 -3.09 -3.42 11.95
N GLU A 180 -3.34 -3.34 13.27
CA GLU A 180 -4.12 -4.34 14.00
C GLU A 180 -5.57 -4.36 13.52
N ALA A 181 -6.21 -3.20 13.36
CA ALA A 181 -7.58 -3.11 12.89
C ALA A 181 -7.75 -3.64 11.44
N ASP A 182 -6.85 -3.28 10.54
CA ASP A 182 -6.86 -3.75 9.15
C ASP A 182 -6.59 -5.27 9.07
N TRP A 183 -5.75 -5.79 9.96
CA TRP A 183 -5.50 -7.23 10.05
C TRP A 183 -6.75 -7.99 10.48
N VAL A 184 -7.46 -7.53 11.52
CA VAL A 184 -8.72 -8.14 11.98
C VAL A 184 -9.76 -8.15 10.87
N LEU A 185 -9.93 -7.03 10.16
CA LEU A 185 -10.85 -6.93 9.04
C LEU A 185 -10.49 -7.95 7.94
N ARG A 186 -9.23 -8.04 7.54
CA ARG A 186 -8.77 -8.96 6.50
C ARG A 186 -8.93 -10.41 6.89
N ASP A 187 -8.57 -10.76 8.10
CA ASP A 187 -8.73 -12.12 8.64
C ASP A 187 -10.19 -12.56 8.61
N GLU A 188 -11.12 -11.69 9.01
CA GLU A 188 -12.54 -12.01 8.98
C GLU A 188 -13.11 -12.11 7.57
N MET A 189 -12.69 -11.23 6.66
CA MET A 189 -13.09 -11.31 5.24
C MET A 189 -12.59 -12.60 4.59
N ALA A 190 -11.35 -13.00 4.88
CA ALA A 190 -10.77 -14.24 4.37
C ALA A 190 -11.51 -15.48 4.89
N LYS A 191 -11.79 -15.55 6.18
CA LYS A 191 -12.54 -16.66 6.81
C LYS A 191 -13.93 -16.87 6.19
N ASN A 192 -14.56 -15.79 5.77
CA ASN A 192 -15.91 -15.81 5.18
C ASN A 192 -15.90 -15.83 3.65
N GLY A 193 -14.73 -15.86 2.99
CA GLY A 193 -14.60 -15.95 1.54
C GLY A 193 -14.92 -14.64 0.78
N TYR A 194 -15.08 -13.52 1.48
CA TYR A 194 -15.47 -12.23 0.88
C TYR A 194 -14.32 -11.45 0.24
N GLU A 195 -13.07 -11.88 0.38
CA GLU A 195 -11.91 -11.20 -0.23
C GLU A 195 -12.02 -11.01 -1.74
N LYS A 196 -12.71 -11.94 -2.43
CA LYS A 196 -12.84 -11.96 -3.89
C LYS A 196 -14.06 -11.23 -4.41
N GLU A 197 -15.01 -10.89 -3.54
CA GLU A 197 -16.26 -10.24 -3.92
C GLU A 197 -16.13 -8.72 -3.97
N MET A 198 -15.05 -8.18 -3.40
CA MET A 198 -14.80 -6.75 -3.31
C MET A 198 -13.53 -6.38 -4.06
N ALA A 199 -13.57 -5.24 -4.75
CA ALA A 199 -12.40 -4.72 -5.44
C ALA A 199 -11.32 -4.25 -4.47
N GLN A 200 -11.75 -3.63 -3.36
CA GLN A 200 -10.86 -3.18 -2.29
C GLN A 200 -11.62 -3.03 -0.98
N PHE A 201 -10.98 -3.38 0.14
CA PHE A 201 -11.46 -3.10 1.48
C PHE A 201 -10.29 -2.86 2.44
N PHE A 202 -10.48 -1.99 3.42
CA PHE A 202 -9.45 -1.59 4.37
C PHE A 202 -10.04 -0.82 5.55
N CYS A 203 -9.22 -0.67 6.60
CA CYS A 203 -9.50 0.24 7.70
C CYS A 203 -8.86 1.61 7.48
N VAL A 204 -9.50 2.64 8.02
CA VAL A 204 -9.04 4.03 8.06
C VAL A 204 -9.06 4.50 9.52
N LEU A 205 -8.05 5.28 9.92
CA LEU A 205 -8.00 5.94 11.22
C LEU A 205 -8.25 7.45 11.05
N PRO A 206 -9.48 7.95 11.23
CA PRO A 206 -9.82 9.37 11.06
C PRO A 206 -9.24 10.28 12.13
N CYS A 207 -8.52 9.73 13.13
CA CYS A 207 -7.97 10.45 14.27
C CYS A 207 -9.01 11.16 15.14
N VAL A 208 -10.25 10.71 15.08
CA VAL A 208 -11.36 11.13 15.97
C VAL A 208 -11.38 10.21 17.16
N LYS A 209 -11.45 10.80 18.36
CA LYS A 209 -11.66 10.05 19.62
C LYS A 209 -13.10 10.17 20.06
N THR A 210 -13.63 9.07 20.58
CA THR A 210 -15.01 8.97 21.06
C THR A 210 -15.05 8.41 22.48
N VAL A 211 -16.15 8.72 23.17
CA VAL A 211 -16.42 8.13 24.50
C VAL A 211 -16.90 6.70 24.33
N GLY A 212 -16.30 5.81 25.11
CA GLY A 212 -16.72 4.41 25.24
C GLY A 212 -16.79 3.98 26.69
N VAL A 213 -17.25 2.76 26.91
CA VAL A 213 -17.26 2.09 28.21
C VAL A 213 -16.63 0.72 28.04
N MET A 214 -15.62 0.41 28.83
CA MET A 214 -14.98 -0.90 28.87
C MET A 214 -14.99 -1.39 30.36
N GLY A 215 -15.75 -2.45 30.62
CA GLY A 215 -16.05 -2.83 31.97
C GLY A 215 -16.76 -1.68 32.70
N ASP A 216 -16.25 -1.31 33.87
CA ASP A 216 -16.78 -0.21 34.68
C ASP A 216 -16.11 1.15 34.44
N HIS A 217 -15.23 1.23 33.44
CA HIS A 217 -14.47 2.43 33.18
C HIS A 217 -14.88 3.13 31.86
N ARG A 218 -14.97 4.47 31.95
CA ARG A 218 -15.15 5.32 30.78
C ARG A 218 -13.83 5.43 30.00
N THR A 219 -13.86 5.20 28.70
CA THR A 219 -12.73 5.35 27.82
C THR A 219 -12.90 6.54 26.87
N TYR A 220 -11.79 7.03 26.32
CA TYR A 220 -11.78 8.07 25.28
C TYR A 220 -10.74 7.68 24.24
N ASP A 221 -11.16 6.86 23.28
CA ASP A 221 -10.31 6.16 22.37
C ASP A 221 -10.69 6.42 20.91
N HIS A 222 -9.89 5.88 19.98
CA HIS A 222 -10.05 6.08 18.57
C HIS A 222 -11.32 5.42 18.01
N LEU A 223 -11.84 6.07 16.98
CA LEU A 223 -12.80 5.52 16.05
C LEU A 223 -12.03 4.95 14.84
N VAL A 224 -12.38 3.77 14.39
CA VAL A 224 -11.90 3.16 13.13
C VAL A 224 -13.05 3.14 12.14
N ALA A 225 -12.79 3.59 10.91
CA ALA A 225 -13.72 3.48 9.79
C ALA A 225 -13.34 2.31 8.89
N ILE A 226 -14.33 1.53 8.46
CA ILE A 226 -14.17 0.49 7.45
C ILE A 226 -14.60 1.07 6.10
N ARG A 227 -13.76 0.96 5.09
CA ARG A 227 -14.05 1.28 3.71
C ARG A 227 -13.99 -0.01 2.89
N ALA A 228 -15.07 -0.34 2.17
CA ALA A 228 -15.09 -1.44 1.22
C ALA A 228 -15.90 -1.04 -0.02
N VAL A 229 -15.35 -1.34 -1.20
CA VAL A 229 -15.92 -0.92 -2.48
C VAL A 229 -15.95 -2.05 -3.50
N THR A 230 -16.99 -2.01 -4.33
CA THR A 230 -17.11 -2.78 -5.56
C THR A 230 -16.96 -1.84 -6.75
N THR A 231 -16.18 -2.23 -7.74
CA THR A 231 -15.93 -1.45 -8.96
C THR A 231 -15.29 -2.32 -10.02
N ASP A 232 -15.43 -1.94 -11.27
CA ASP A 232 -14.79 -2.60 -12.40
C ASP A 232 -13.51 -1.88 -12.81
N ASP A 233 -13.49 -0.56 -12.79
CA ASP A 233 -12.41 0.28 -13.38
C ASP A 233 -11.81 1.33 -12.41
N PHE A 234 -12.31 1.43 -11.19
CA PHE A 234 -11.97 2.46 -10.19
C PHE A 234 -12.31 3.92 -10.61
N MET A 235 -12.91 4.14 -11.78
CA MET A 235 -13.42 5.47 -12.15
C MET A 235 -14.67 5.79 -11.33
N THR A 236 -15.59 4.84 -11.27
CA THR A 236 -16.74 4.86 -10.36
C THR A 236 -16.68 3.68 -9.41
N ALA A 237 -17.21 3.81 -8.21
CA ALA A 237 -17.29 2.74 -7.24
C ALA A 237 -18.53 2.87 -6.37
N ASP A 238 -19.11 1.74 -6.02
CA ASP A 238 -20.14 1.70 -4.99
C ASP A 238 -19.59 1.07 -3.71
N TRP A 239 -20.19 1.37 -2.55
CA TRP A 239 -19.81 0.73 -1.33
C TRP A 239 -20.28 -0.74 -1.33
N ALA A 240 -19.47 -1.65 -0.84
CA ALA A 240 -19.77 -3.08 -0.79
C ALA A 240 -20.84 -3.36 0.28
N ARG A 241 -21.79 -4.27 0.01
CA ARG A 241 -22.83 -4.69 0.95
C ARG A 241 -22.33 -5.89 1.76
N ILE A 242 -21.42 -5.63 2.70
CA ILE A 242 -20.96 -6.67 3.61
C ILE A 242 -22.12 -7.07 4.51
N PRO A 243 -22.38 -8.37 4.72
CA PRO A 243 -23.42 -8.85 5.63
C PRO A 243 -23.27 -8.28 7.04
N TYR A 244 -24.37 -7.91 7.66
CA TYR A 244 -24.37 -7.26 8.96
C TYR A 244 -23.79 -8.13 10.09
N ASP A 245 -23.91 -9.43 10.01
CA ASP A 245 -23.31 -10.38 10.95
C ASP A 245 -21.79 -10.39 10.87
N ILE A 246 -21.23 -10.28 9.64
CA ILE A 246 -19.79 -10.14 9.44
C ILE A 246 -19.32 -8.77 9.96
N LEU A 247 -20.03 -7.67 9.63
CA LEU A 247 -19.70 -6.35 10.17
C LEU A 247 -19.77 -6.31 11.69
N ALA A 248 -20.76 -6.98 12.30
CA ALA A 248 -20.88 -7.09 13.73
C ALA A 248 -19.69 -7.85 14.35
N THR A 249 -19.28 -8.97 13.73
CA THR A 249 -18.11 -9.75 14.16
C THR A 249 -16.83 -8.93 14.04
N VAL A 250 -16.60 -8.27 12.90
CA VAL A 250 -15.42 -7.40 12.69
C VAL A 250 -15.40 -6.28 13.74
N SER A 251 -16.53 -5.60 13.96
CA SER A 251 -16.63 -4.53 14.94
C SER A 251 -16.32 -5.01 16.35
N ASN A 252 -16.89 -6.14 16.77
CA ASN A 252 -16.63 -6.74 18.08
C ASN A 252 -15.16 -7.15 18.22
N ARG A 253 -14.58 -7.76 17.21
CA ARG A 253 -13.17 -8.15 17.22
C ARG A 253 -12.25 -6.92 17.32
N ILE A 254 -12.45 -5.91 16.48
CA ILE A 254 -11.62 -4.69 16.49
C ILE A 254 -11.67 -4.02 17.88
N THR A 255 -12.86 -3.85 18.46
CA THR A 255 -13.00 -3.17 19.76
C THR A 255 -12.47 -3.99 20.94
N ASN A 256 -12.36 -5.31 20.84
CA ASN A 256 -11.83 -6.17 21.90
C ASN A 256 -10.36 -6.56 21.72
N GLU A 257 -9.88 -6.66 20.48
CA GLU A 257 -8.53 -7.14 20.18
C GLU A 257 -7.54 -5.97 19.94
N VAL A 258 -8.03 -4.78 19.52
CA VAL A 258 -7.19 -3.64 19.20
C VAL A 258 -7.23 -2.60 20.31
N GLU A 259 -6.10 -2.40 20.97
CA GLU A 259 -5.97 -1.38 22.03
C GLU A 259 -6.27 0.02 21.50
N HIS A 260 -6.89 0.84 22.35
CA HIS A 260 -7.22 2.25 22.03
C HIS A 260 -8.25 2.45 20.91
N VAL A 261 -9.10 1.44 20.64
CA VAL A 261 -10.24 1.55 19.72
C VAL A 261 -11.52 1.19 20.47
N ASN A 262 -12.49 2.09 20.48
CA ASN A 262 -13.79 1.86 21.14
C ASN A 262 -15.00 1.99 20.21
N ARG A 263 -14.78 2.26 18.92
CA ARG A 263 -15.86 2.43 17.94
C ARG A 263 -15.43 2.07 16.52
N VAL A 264 -16.32 1.39 15.82
CA VAL A 264 -16.17 1.07 14.40
C VAL A 264 -17.35 1.67 13.66
N VAL A 265 -17.10 2.29 12.50
CA VAL A 265 -18.11 2.80 11.57
C VAL A 265 -17.87 2.23 10.18
N TYR A 266 -18.90 2.19 9.35
CA TYR A 266 -18.81 1.73 7.97
C TYR A 266 -19.10 2.88 7.01
N ASP A 267 -18.19 3.15 6.07
CA ASP A 267 -18.34 4.18 5.04
C ASP A 267 -19.21 3.66 3.88
N ILE A 268 -20.42 4.21 3.76
CA ILE A 268 -21.41 3.86 2.74
C ILE A 268 -21.47 4.87 1.59
N THR A 269 -20.38 5.60 1.36
CA THR A 269 -20.33 6.64 0.33
C THR A 269 -19.86 6.06 -1.00
N SER A 270 -20.59 6.33 -2.09
CA SER A 270 -20.19 5.97 -3.46
C SER A 270 -19.10 6.90 -4.00
N LYS A 271 -18.41 6.48 -5.03
CA LYS A 271 -17.52 7.34 -5.84
C LYS A 271 -18.15 7.57 -7.23
N PRO A 272 -18.43 8.81 -7.64
CA PRO A 272 -18.45 10.02 -6.82
C PRO A 272 -19.59 10.04 -5.80
N PRO A 273 -19.65 10.96 -4.80
CA PRO A 273 -18.74 12.10 -4.58
C PRO A 273 -17.48 11.76 -3.77
N GLY A 274 -17.47 10.63 -3.05
CA GLY A 274 -16.30 10.20 -2.32
C GLY A 274 -15.18 9.69 -3.24
N THR A 275 -14.01 9.43 -2.65
CA THR A 275 -12.91 8.69 -3.28
C THR A 275 -12.83 7.28 -2.71
N VAL A 276 -11.98 6.42 -3.25
CA VAL A 276 -11.74 5.09 -2.65
C VAL A 276 -10.90 5.25 -1.39
N GLU A 277 -9.70 5.81 -1.51
CA GLU A 277 -8.89 6.20 -0.34
C GLU A 277 -9.44 7.51 0.25
N TRP A 278 -9.23 7.73 1.54
CA TRP A 278 -9.75 8.93 2.23
C TRP A 278 -8.80 10.14 2.14
N GLU A 279 -7.49 9.89 1.95
CA GLU A 279 -6.48 10.91 1.67
C GLU A 279 -5.71 10.64 0.37
#